data_96e52f0d9ce74054b4fb45a41db37b46
#
_entry.id   96e52f0d9ce74054b4fb45a41db37b46
#
_cell.length_a   1.000
_cell.length_b   1.000
_cell.length_c   1.000
_cell.angle_alpha   90.00
_cell.angle_beta   90.00
_cell.angle_gamma   90.00
#
_symmetry.space_group_name_H-M   'P 1'
#
loop_
_entity.id
_entity.type
_entity.pdbx_description
1 polymer ?
#
loop_
_entity_poly.entity_id
_entity_poly.type
_entity_poly.pdbx_seq_one_letter_code
_entity_poly.pdbx_strand_id
1 'polypeptide(L)'
;MLELIIICGGNFINMKSFIKKSASLVLSLALITLLFTTDAFYSEAKSKTSAKKNIVVVLDPGHDTTHLGCHYQGFEEGLANLYIAYYCKQELEKYDGVTVYMTRNGLDCQYGAQPGSASTCLAGRVNYAKSVKANVLVSLHNDYDPDLDTTQNGSKVIVPNPNYKPAICAEGSALGQSILTQLVAAGMNINNWKQCPNGTGIVTKDSTSATYPDGSAKDYYALINQSKSAGFTAVIVEHGFCTNDSDRLNHLTTPEQYAQLGAADAVGIANYYGLKLK
;
A
#
# COMPACT_ATOMS: atom_id res chain seq x y z
N MET A 1 48.13 -19.94 -38.54
CA MET A 1 46.65 -19.80 -38.61
C MET A 1 46.28 -19.56 -40.07
N LEU A 2 45.79 -20.58 -40.76
CA LEU A 2 45.39 -20.45 -42.18
C LEU A 2 44.09 -19.64 -42.30
N GLU A 3 44.16 -18.53 -43.01
CA GLU A 3 42.92 -17.82 -43.35
C GLU A 3 42.34 -18.49 -44.62
N LEU A 4 41.14 -19.00 -44.48
CA LEU A 4 40.41 -19.58 -45.60
C LEU A 4 39.74 -18.45 -46.37
N ILE A 5 40.22 -18.18 -47.60
CA ILE A 5 39.68 -17.18 -48.51
C ILE A 5 38.94 -17.93 -49.61
N ILE A 6 37.65 -17.65 -49.78
CA ILE A 6 36.85 -18.19 -50.88
C ILE A 6 36.65 -17.08 -51.93
N ILE A 7 36.98 -17.38 -53.20
CA ILE A 7 36.78 -16.45 -54.33
C ILE A 7 35.45 -16.80 -54.99
N CYS A 8 34.50 -15.90 -54.99
CA CYS A 8 33.27 -16.03 -55.73
C CYS A 8 33.00 -14.70 -56.49
N GLY A 9 32.96 -14.76 -57.80
CA GLY A 9 32.54 -13.63 -58.64
C GLY A 9 33.48 -12.41 -58.61
N GLY A 10 34.80 -12.59 -58.48
CA GLY A 10 35.79 -11.51 -58.62
C GLY A 10 35.98 -10.59 -57.38
N ASN A 11 35.30 -10.84 -56.29
CA ASN A 11 35.46 -10.09 -55.04
C ASN A 11 35.89 -10.99 -53.90
N PHE A 12 36.83 -10.51 -53.07
CA PHE A 12 37.28 -11.19 -51.85
C PHE A 12 36.23 -11.00 -50.71
N ILE A 13 35.63 -12.09 -50.26
CA ILE A 13 34.70 -12.08 -49.13
C ILE A 13 35.38 -12.67 -47.91
N ASN A 14 35.55 -11.91 -46.87
CA ASN A 14 36.09 -12.37 -45.59
C ASN A 14 35.00 -13.17 -44.85
N MET A 15 35.21 -14.50 -44.73
CA MET A 15 34.24 -15.43 -44.13
C MET A 15 33.86 -15.07 -42.69
N LYS A 16 34.78 -14.45 -41.92
CA LYS A 16 34.46 -13.97 -40.55
C LYS A 16 33.43 -12.83 -40.53
N SER A 17 33.42 -11.98 -41.57
CA SER A 17 32.43 -10.92 -41.73
C SER A 17 31.06 -11.46 -42.15
N PHE A 18 31.04 -12.50 -42.98
CA PHE A 18 29.79 -13.13 -43.40
C PHE A 18 29.10 -13.88 -42.28
N ILE A 19 29.86 -14.66 -41.49
CA ILE A 19 29.35 -15.39 -40.31
C ILE A 19 28.81 -14.42 -39.23
N LYS A 20 29.49 -13.30 -38.99
CA LYS A 20 29.00 -12.27 -38.04
C LYS A 20 27.70 -11.62 -38.49
N LYS A 21 27.54 -11.34 -39.80
CA LYS A 21 26.30 -10.76 -40.33
C LYS A 21 25.14 -11.75 -40.31
N SER A 22 25.39 -13.03 -40.62
CA SER A 22 24.37 -14.09 -40.57
C SER A 22 23.94 -14.38 -39.14
N ALA A 23 24.86 -14.42 -38.18
CA ALA A 23 24.54 -14.63 -36.77
C ALA A 23 23.72 -13.46 -36.20
N SER A 24 24.03 -12.21 -36.57
CA SER A 24 23.26 -11.03 -36.17
C SER A 24 21.85 -11.03 -36.74
N LEU A 25 21.65 -11.50 -37.99
CA LEU A 25 20.33 -11.58 -38.60
C LEU A 25 19.46 -12.67 -37.97
N VAL A 26 20.02 -13.83 -37.63
CA VAL A 26 19.31 -14.91 -36.95
C VAL A 26 18.94 -14.52 -35.55
N LEU A 27 19.82 -13.79 -34.82
CA LEU A 27 19.53 -13.31 -33.48
C LEU A 27 18.42 -12.25 -33.44
N SER A 28 18.40 -11.35 -34.42
CA SER A 28 17.33 -10.34 -34.55
C SER A 28 15.98 -10.97 -34.94
N LEU A 29 15.94 -11.98 -35.78
CA LEU A 29 14.70 -12.71 -36.07
C LEU A 29 14.19 -13.49 -34.86
N ALA A 30 15.06 -14.11 -34.08
CA ALA A 30 14.68 -14.82 -32.85
C ALA A 30 14.15 -13.87 -31.76
N LEU A 31 14.70 -12.66 -31.65
CA LEU A 31 14.17 -11.64 -30.72
C LEU A 31 12.78 -11.12 -31.16
N ILE A 32 12.57 -10.94 -32.47
CA ILE A 32 11.29 -10.48 -33.01
C ILE A 32 10.21 -11.54 -32.83
N THR A 33 10.51 -12.83 -33.04
CA THR A 33 9.55 -13.90 -32.76
C THR A 33 9.24 -14.05 -31.27
N LEU A 34 10.22 -13.81 -30.36
CA LEU A 34 9.98 -13.85 -28.92
C LEU A 34 9.07 -12.69 -28.46
N LEU A 35 9.19 -11.51 -29.07
CA LEU A 35 8.32 -10.38 -28.77
C LEU A 35 6.87 -10.62 -29.21
N PHE A 36 6.66 -11.24 -30.39
CA PHE A 36 5.29 -11.57 -30.86
C PHE A 36 4.64 -12.72 -30.09
N THR A 37 5.43 -13.67 -29.54
CA THR A 37 4.88 -14.76 -28.71
C THR A 37 4.52 -14.29 -27.32
N THR A 38 5.23 -13.31 -26.72
CA THR A 38 4.88 -12.74 -25.41
C THR A 38 3.60 -11.91 -25.50
N ASP A 39 3.37 -11.16 -26.58
CA ASP A 39 2.13 -10.42 -26.77
C ASP A 39 0.91 -11.34 -26.99
N ALA A 40 1.08 -12.48 -27.65
CA ALA A 40 0.01 -13.47 -27.84
C ALA A 40 -0.38 -14.15 -26.52
N PHE A 41 0.60 -14.51 -25.67
CA PHE A 41 0.33 -15.05 -24.31
C PHE A 41 -0.26 -14.01 -23.36
N TYR A 42 0.12 -12.74 -23.51
CA TYR A 42 -0.44 -11.64 -22.72
C TYR A 42 -1.87 -11.29 -23.15
N SER A 43 -2.22 -11.49 -24.42
CA SER A 43 -3.56 -11.22 -24.98
C SER A 43 -4.58 -12.28 -24.56
N GLU A 44 -4.22 -13.56 -24.50
CA GLU A 44 -5.13 -14.63 -24.09
C GLU A 44 -5.45 -14.63 -22.59
N ALA A 45 -4.50 -14.17 -21.73
CA ALA A 45 -4.76 -13.97 -20.31
C ALA A 45 -5.74 -12.80 -20.03
N LYS A 46 -5.97 -11.91 -21.00
CA LYS A 46 -6.78 -10.69 -20.85
C LYS A 46 -8.24 -10.84 -21.29
N SER A 47 -8.63 -12.00 -21.81
CA SER A 47 -9.98 -12.23 -22.36
C SER A 47 -10.93 -13.00 -21.44
N LYS A 48 -10.78 -12.88 -20.11
CA LYS A 48 -11.90 -13.07 -19.21
C LYS A 48 -12.42 -11.69 -18.81
N THR A 49 -13.45 -11.22 -19.47
CA THR A 49 -14.30 -10.12 -18.99
C THR A 49 -14.87 -10.53 -17.64
N SER A 50 -14.08 -10.37 -16.60
CA SER A 50 -14.55 -10.36 -15.23
C SER A 50 -15.55 -9.20 -15.15
N ALA A 51 -16.79 -9.50 -14.80
CA ALA A 51 -17.76 -8.47 -14.44
C ALA A 51 -17.02 -7.46 -13.55
N LYS A 52 -17.11 -6.18 -13.90
CA LYS A 52 -16.37 -5.07 -13.23
C LYS A 52 -16.71 -5.12 -11.74
N LYS A 53 -15.83 -5.75 -10.93
CA LYS A 53 -16.06 -5.96 -9.50
C LYS A 53 -15.92 -4.60 -8.83
N ASN A 54 -17.01 -4.09 -8.27
CA ASN A 54 -16.95 -2.88 -7.48
C ASN A 54 -16.19 -3.15 -6.19
N ILE A 55 -15.12 -2.41 -5.97
CA ILE A 55 -14.28 -2.51 -4.77
C ILE A 55 -14.83 -1.58 -3.71
N VAL A 56 -15.12 -2.10 -2.54
CA VAL A 56 -15.57 -1.33 -1.38
C VAL A 56 -14.37 -1.06 -0.48
N VAL A 57 -13.96 0.18 -0.40
CA VAL A 57 -12.89 0.67 0.46
C VAL A 57 -13.51 1.41 1.64
N VAL A 58 -13.12 1.05 2.84
CA VAL A 58 -13.45 1.83 4.04
C VAL A 58 -12.18 2.52 4.52
N LEU A 59 -12.20 3.84 4.53
CA LEU A 59 -11.16 4.67 5.14
C LEU A 59 -11.50 4.89 6.61
N ASP A 60 -10.53 4.67 7.47
CA ASP A 60 -10.68 4.81 8.90
C ASP A 60 -9.73 5.91 9.42
N PRO A 61 -10.21 7.16 9.55
CA PRO A 61 -9.40 8.18 10.22
C PRO A 61 -9.14 7.77 11.66
N GLY A 62 -7.90 7.45 11.99
CA GLY A 62 -7.50 7.03 13.33
C GLY A 62 -7.82 8.10 14.38
N HIS A 63 -7.99 7.65 15.62
CA HIS A 63 -8.30 8.51 16.75
C HIS A 63 -9.64 9.27 16.66
N ASP A 64 -9.93 10.10 17.65
CA ASP A 64 -11.13 10.95 17.78
C ASP A 64 -10.95 11.88 19.00
N THR A 65 -11.95 12.69 19.31
CA THR A 65 -11.89 13.61 20.47
C THR A 65 -11.87 12.90 21.83
N THR A 66 -12.26 11.63 21.91
CA THR A 66 -12.26 10.83 23.15
C THR A 66 -10.98 10.01 23.28
N HIS A 67 -10.48 9.48 22.16
CA HIS A 67 -9.27 8.65 22.08
C HIS A 67 -8.22 9.42 21.28
N LEU A 68 -7.68 10.45 21.91
CA LEU A 68 -6.68 11.33 21.32
C LEU A 68 -5.45 10.52 20.88
N GLY A 69 -4.94 10.83 19.71
CA GLY A 69 -3.63 10.40 19.27
C GLY A 69 -2.53 11.34 19.74
N CYS A 70 -1.50 11.47 18.94
CA CYS A 70 -0.43 12.40 19.23
C CYS A 70 -0.91 13.86 19.24
N HIS A 71 -0.50 14.57 20.29
CA HIS A 71 -0.55 16.02 20.40
C HIS A 71 0.88 16.53 20.61
N TYR A 72 1.46 17.17 19.62
CA TYR A 72 2.84 17.61 19.71
C TYR A 72 3.06 18.91 18.92
N GLN A 73 3.54 19.96 19.57
CA GLN A 73 3.87 21.25 18.96
C GLN A 73 2.77 21.79 18.01
N GLY A 74 1.51 21.71 18.42
CA GLY A 74 0.35 22.16 17.63
C GLY A 74 -0.16 21.17 16.61
N PHE A 75 0.47 20.03 16.44
CA PHE A 75 -0.06 18.91 15.67
C PHE A 75 -1.11 18.15 16.48
N GLU A 76 -2.24 17.83 15.86
CA GLU A 76 -3.31 17.02 16.43
C GLU A 76 -3.61 15.85 15.49
N GLU A 77 -3.23 14.65 15.88
CA GLU A 77 -3.29 13.46 15.02
C GLU A 77 -4.71 13.15 14.55
N GLY A 78 -5.68 13.16 15.44
CA GLY A 78 -7.06 12.87 15.08
C GLY A 78 -7.64 13.81 14.02
N LEU A 79 -7.23 15.08 14.04
CA LEU A 79 -7.61 16.07 13.03
C LEU A 79 -6.87 15.82 11.69
N ALA A 80 -5.56 15.61 11.75
CA ALA A 80 -4.75 15.33 10.57
C ALA A 80 -5.25 14.09 9.83
N ASN A 81 -5.50 12.99 10.57
CA ASN A 81 -6.02 11.74 10.01
C ASN A 81 -7.39 11.93 9.32
N LEU A 82 -8.25 12.78 9.90
CA LEU A 82 -9.54 13.10 9.28
C LEU A 82 -9.38 13.82 7.94
N TYR A 83 -8.49 14.81 7.87
CA TYR A 83 -8.22 15.53 6.62
C TYR A 83 -7.58 14.62 5.56
N ILE A 84 -6.58 13.83 5.93
CA ILE A 84 -5.93 12.87 5.01
C ILE A 84 -6.99 11.91 4.44
N ALA A 85 -7.84 11.34 5.29
CA ALA A 85 -8.91 10.43 4.85
C ALA A 85 -9.93 11.11 3.94
N TYR A 86 -10.28 12.36 4.22
CA TYR A 86 -11.19 13.13 3.38
C TYR A 86 -10.61 13.36 1.98
N TYR A 87 -9.36 13.77 1.88
CA TYR A 87 -8.68 13.96 0.60
C TYR A 87 -8.45 12.62 -0.13
N CYS A 88 -8.10 11.55 0.59
CA CYS A 88 -8.01 10.21 0.02
C CYS A 88 -9.34 9.77 -0.58
N LYS A 89 -10.46 9.98 0.12
CA LYS A 89 -11.79 9.68 -0.40
C LYS A 89 -12.09 10.47 -1.67
N GLN A 90 -11.88 11.78 -1.66
CA GLN A 90 -12.13 12.65 -2.82
C GLN A 90 -11.33 12.20 -4.05
N GLU A 91 -10.07 11.83 -3.86
CA GLU A 91 -9.21 11.37 -4.95
C GLU A 91 -9.64 9.99 -5.45
N LEU A 92 -9.92 9.05 -4.53
CA LEU A 92 -10.29 7.68 -4.88
C LEU A 92 -11.65 7.62 -5.58
N GLU A 93 -12.58 8.52 -5.28
CA GLU A 93 -13.88 8.60 -5.94
C GLU A 93 -13.82 9.07 -7.40
N LYS A 94 -12.66 9.54 -7.89
CA LYS A 94 -12.41 9.80 -9.31
C LYS A 94 -12.21 8.52 -10.14
N TYR A 95 -12.01 7.38 -9.49
CA TYR A 95 -11.78 6.11 -10.16
C TYR A 95 -13.08 5.33 -10.36
N ASP A 96 -13.14 4.61 -11.47
CA ASP A 96 -14.24 3.71 -11.79
C ASP A 96 -14.19 2.41 -10.97
N GLY A 97 -15.37 1.87 -10.60
CA GLY A 97 -15.46 0.56 -9.96
C GLY A 97 -15.04 0.56 -8.49
N VAL A 98 -15.07 1.71 -7.82
CA VAL A 98 -14.83 1.82 -6.39
C VAL A 98 -15.99 2.52 -5.68
N THR A 99 -16.29 2.09 -4.46
CA THR A 99 -17.17 2.77 -3.51
C THR A 99 -16.38 3.02 -2.23
N VAL A 100 -16.38 4.25 -1.75
CA VAL A 100 -15.58 4.67 -0.61
C VAL A 100 -16.47 5.10 0.54
N TYR A 101 -16.27 4.47 1.69
CA TYR A 101 -16.89 4.85 2.95
C TYR A 101 -15.84 5.34 3.93
N MET A 102 -16.27 6.07 4.96
CA MET A 102 -15.43 6.50 6.08
C MET A 102 -16.05 6.04 7.40
N THR A 103 -15.24 5.61 8.36
CA THR A 103 -15.72 5.21 9.69
C THR A 103 -16.19 6.39 10.53
N ARG A 104 -15.66 7.59 10.29
CA ARG A 104 -16.14 8.87 10.84
C ARG A 104 -15.96 10.00 9.83
N ASN A 105 -16.86 10.98 9.87
CA ASN A 105 -16.84 12.16 8.99
C ASN A 105 -16.65 13.47 9.80
N GLY A 106 -16.45 13.36 11.09
CA GLY A 106 -16.22 14.46 12.02
C GLY A 106 -15.14 14.11 13.02
N LEU A 107 -14.90 15.00 13.97
CA LEU A 107 -13.87 14.78 14.99
C LEU A 107 -14.24 13.66 15.97
N ASP A 108 -15.54 13.45 16.21
CA ASP A 108 -16.02 12.44 17.14
C ASP A 108 -16.15 11.05 16.50
N CYS A 109 -15.93 10.02 17.31
CA CYS A 109 -16.20 8.63 16.91
C CYS A 109 -17.64 8.25 17.31
N GLN A 110 -18.45 7.93 16.32
CA GLN A 110 -19.84 7.52 16.54
C GLN A 110 -20.01 6.16 17.24
N TYR A 111 -18.93 5.38 17.37
CA TYR A 111 -18.96 4.03 17.96
C TYR A 111 -18.51 3.98 19.41
N GLY A 112 -17.98 5.04 19.93
CA GLY A 112 -17.36 5.11 21.26
C GLY A 112 -17.93 6.21 22.16
N ALA A 113 -19.26 6.39 22.19
CA ALA A 113 -19.93 7.50 22.85
C ALA A 113 -19.79 7.54 24.40
N GLN A 114 -18.96 6.71 25.01
CA GLN A 114 -18.67 6.74 26.44
C GLN A 114 -17.16 6.78 26.66
N PRO A 115 -16.67 7.61 27.58
CA PRO A 115 -15.28 7.55 28.02
C PRO A 115 -15.04 6.18 28.62
N GLY A 116 -14.24 5.34 27.98
CA GLY A 116 -13.85 4.13 28.65
C GLY A 116 -13.36 2.96 27.84
N SER A 117 -13.58 2.88 26.56
CA SER A 117 -13.06 1.70 25.84
C SER A 117 -12.69 1.98 24.39
N ALA A 118 -11.42 2.24 24.15
CA ALA A 118 -10.84 2.22 22.80
C ALA A 118 -11.20 0.92 22.08
N SER A 119 -11.30 -0.20 22.78
CA SER A 119 -11.69 -1.49 22.22
C SER A 119 -13.11 -1.51 21.62
N THR A 120 -14.06 -0.83 22.27
CA THR A 120 -15.44 -0.71 21.75
C THR A 120 -15.49 0.15 20.49
N CYS A 121 -14.76 1.26 20.49
CA CYS A 121 -14.63 2.12 19.31
C CYS A 121 -14.02 1.34 18.13
N LEU A 122 -12.90 0.67 18.33
CA LEU A 122 -12.24 -0.12 17.29
C LEU A 122 -13.15 -1.25 16.76
N ALA A 123 -13.85 -1.96 17.65
CA ALA A 123 -14.82 -2.98 17.26
C ALA A 123 -15.97 -2.38 16.41
N GLY A 124 -16.47 -1.20 16.77
CA GLY A 124 -17.48 -0.48 16.01
C GLY A 124 -17.03 -0.14 14.60
N ARG A 125 -15.80 0.36 14.44
CA ARG A 125 -15.17 0.67 13.14
C ARG A 125 -15.07 -0.59 12.24
N VAL A 126 -14.61 -1.71 12.79
CA VAL A 126 -14.53 -2.99 12.08
C VAL A 126 -15.92 -3.53 11.72
N ASN A 127 -16.90 -3.45 12.65
CA ASN A 127 -18.27 -3.87 12.40
C ASN A 127 -18.94 -3.02 11.31
N TYR A 128 -18.67 -1.72 11.27
CA TYR A 128 -19.12 -0.87 10.17
C TYR A 128 -18.55 -1.32 8.83
N ALA A 129 -17.21 -1.53 8.74
CA ALA A 129 -16.59 -2.03 7.53
C ALA A 129 -17.19 -3.38 7.07
N LYS A 130 -17.44 -4.28 8.02
CA LYS A 130 -18.12 -5.56 7.74
C LYS A 130 -19.54 -5.35 7.22
N SER A 131 -20.31 -4.42 7.79
CA SER A 131 -21.71 -4.16 7.42
C SER A 131 -21.85 -3.65 5.99
N VAL A 132 -20.90 -2.85 5.50
CA VAL A 132 -20.85 -2.36 4.13
C VAL A 132 -20.13 -3.34 3.18
N LYS A 133 -19.76 -4.52 3.64
CA LYS A 133 -19.05 -5.56 2.88
C LYS A 133 -17.73 -5.06 2.29
N ALA A 134 -16.95 -4.38 3.12
CA ALA A 134 -15.65 -3.86 2.71
C ALA A 134 -14.75 -4.96 2.12
N ASN A 135 -14.10 -4.66 1.01
CA ASN A 135 -12.96 -5.45 0.54
C ASN A 135 -11.73 -5.15 1.39
N VAL A 136 -11.58 -3.90 1.81
CA VAL A 136 -10.46 -3.46 2.64
C VAL A 136 -10.86 -2.33 3.58
N LEU A 137 -10.23 -2.32 4.75
CA LEU A 137 -10.23 -1.23 5.72
C LEU A 137 -8.82 -0.63 5.78
N VAL A 138 -8.69 0.63 5.42
CA VAL A 138 -7.42 1.37 5.46
C VAL A 138 -7.51 2.40 6.59
N SER A 139 -6.82 2.13 7.68
CA SER A 139 -6.74 3.04 8.83
C SER A 139 -5.57 3.99 8.65
N LEU A 140 -5.84 5.29 8.79
CA LEU A 140 -4.90 6.36 8.50
C LEU A 140 -4.47 7.01 9.82
N HIS A 141 -3.18 7.02 10.06
CA HIS A 141 -2.54 7.43 11.30
C HIS A 141 -1.27 8.24 11.04
N ASN A 142 -0.75 8.82 12.11
CA ASN A 142 0.58 9.40 12.17
C ASN A 142 1.26 8.92 13.45
N ASP A 143 2.52 8.59 13.34
CA ASP A 143 3.30 7.98 14.41
C ASP A 143 3.80 8.99 15.43
N TYR A 144 4.17 8.47 16.57
CA TYR A 144 4.72 9.22 17.70
C TYR A 144 5.77 8.38 18.40
N ASP A 145 6.92 8.97 18.67
CA ASP A 145 7.91 8.33 19.52
C ASP A 145 7.71 8.75 20.99
N PRO A 146 7.39 7.81 21.91
CA PRO A 146 7.10 8.13 23.29
C PRO A 146 8.34 8.65 24.07
N ASP A 147 9.53 8.29 23.62
CA ASP A 147 10.80 8.77 24.21
C ASP A 147 11.24 10.10 23.59
N LEU A 148 10.42 10.67 22.69
CA LEU A 148 10.70 11.87 21.94
C LEU A 148 12.00 11.79 21.13
N ASP A 149 12.32 10.59 20.64
CA ASP A 149 13.43 10.40 19.70
C ASP A 149 13.05 11.04 18.35
N THR A 150 13.55 12.25 18.16
CA THR A 150 13.29 13.04 16.96
C THR A 150 14.03 12.50 15.72
N THR A 151 14.82 11.42 15.85
CA THR A 151 15.49 10.75 14.72
C THR A 151 14.58 9.77 13.98
N GLN A 152 13.51 9.29 14.66
CA GLN A 152 12.50 8.44 14.02
C GLN A 152 11.72 9.24 12.99
N ASN A 153 11.64 8.76 11.77
CA ASN A 153 10.96 9.44 10.66
C ASN A 153 10.42 8.45 9.62
N GLY A 154 9.59 8.97 8.73
CA GLY A 154 9.14 8.29 7.54
C GLY A 154 7.89 7.43 7.73
N SER A 155 7.36 6.97 6.61
CA SER A 155 6.12 6.20 6.54
C SER A 155 6.34 4.71 6.72
N LYS A 156 5.36 4.04 7.34
CA LYS A 156 5.27 2.58 7.40
C LYS A 156 3.82 2.14 7.25
N VAL A 157 3.61 0.91 6.83
CA VAL A 157 2.28 0.29 6.82
C VAL A 157 2.31 -0.97 7.67
N ILE A 158 1.44 -1.01 8.67
CA ILE A 158 1.24 -2.16 9.52
C ILE A 158 0.21 -3.06 8.84
N VAL A 159 0.59 -4.30 8.60
CA VAL A 159 -0.19 -5.28 7.85
C VAL A 159 -0.47 -6.53 8.69
N PRO A 160 -1.47 -7.35 8.34
CA PRO A 160 -1.72 -8.61 9.01
C PRO A 160 -0.47 -9.52 8.99
N ASN A 161 -0.19 -10.19 10.11
CA ASN A 161 0.88 -11.18 10.19
C ASN A 161 0.56 -12.42 9.31
N PRO A 162 1.54 -13.30 9.01
CA PRO A 162 1.32 -14.47 8.15
C PRO A 162 0.53 -15.60 8.81
N ASN A 163 0.30 -15.53 10.13
CA ASN A 163 -0.48 -16.51 10.88
C ASN A 163 -1.95 -16.45 10.46
N TYR A 164 -2.70 -17.50 10.64
CA TYR A 164 -4.15 -17.56 10.41
C TYR A 164 -4.63 -16.73 9.19
N LYS A 165 -5.18 -17.37 8.17
CA LYS A 165 -5.57 -16.73 6.88
C LYS A 165 -4.42 -16.00 6.16
N PRO A 166 -3.38 -16.72 5.72
CA PRO A 166 -2.18 -16.11 5.11
C PRO A 166 -2.47 -15.31 3.82
N ALA A 167 -3.57 -15.59 3.12
CA ALA A 167 -3.99 -14.81 1.96
C ALA A 167 -4.28 -13.33 2.32
N ILE A 168 -4.84 -13.08 3.51
CA ILE A 168 -5.10 -11.72 4.01
C ILE A 168 -3.79 -10.99 4.31
N CYS A 169 -2.77 -11.71 4.81
CA CYS A 169 -1.44 -11.14 4.98
C CYS A 169 -0.81 -10.75 3.64
N ALA A 170 -0.88 -11.63 2.65
CA ALA A 170 -0.34 -11.37 1.32
C ALA A 170 -1.01 -10.16 0.66
N GLU A 171 -2.35 -10.07 0.77
CA GLU A 171 -3.13 -8.93 0.29
C GLU A 171 -2.72 -7.64 1.00
N GLY A 172 -2.66 -7.64 2.34
CA GLY A 172 -2.27 -6.48 3.14
C GLY A 172 -0.85 -6.00 2.82
N SER A 173 0.09 -6.93 2.64
CA SER A 173 1.48 -6.59 2.30
C SER A 173 1.59 -5.98 0.90
N ALA A 174 0.89 -6.52 -0.09
CA ALA A 174 0.91 -5.99 -1.45
C ALA A 174 0.23 -4.62 -1.54
N LEU A 175 -0.91 -4.43 -0.86
CA LEU A 175 -1.57 -3.14 -0.75
C LEU A 175 -0.69 -2.11 -0.02
N GLY A 176 -0.12 -2.50 1.13
CA GLY A 176 0.77 -1.64 1.90
C GLY A 176 1.98 -1.17 1.08
N GLN A 177 2.59 -2.08 0.31
CA GLN A 177 3.70 -1.72 -0.57
C GLN A 177 3.27 -0.75 -1.68
N SER A 178 2.06 -0.93 -2.24
CA SER A 178 1.52 -0.02 -3.25
C SER A 178 1.30 1.39 -2.68
N ILE A 179 0.75 1.50 -1.45
CA ILE A 179 0.58 2.77 -0.75
C ILE A 179 1.93 3.42 -0.46
N LEU A 180 2.87 2.70 0.15
CA LEU A 180 4.20 3.22 0.47
C LEU A 180 4.95 3.75 -0.76
N THR A 181 4.81 3.08 -1.90
CA THR A 181 5.40 3.55 -3.16
C THR A 181 4.91 4.95 -3.52
N GLN A 182 3.65 5.26 -3.29
CA GLN A 182 3.09 6.58 -3.58
C GLN A 182 3.45 7.62 -2.51
N LEU A 183 3.50 7.22 -1.25
CA LEU A 183 3.96 8.11 -0.17
C LEU A 183 5.42 8.52 -0.38
N VAL A 184 6.29 7.61 -0.82
CA VAL A 184 7.67 7.94 -1.19
C VAL A 184 7.71 8.89 -2.40
N ALA A 185 6.87 8.67 -3.40
CA ALA A 185 6.74 9.58 -4.54
C ALA A 185 6.23 10.97 -4.13
N ALA A 186 5.47 11.06 -3.05
CA ALA A 186 5.01 12.31 -2.43
C ALA A 186 6.06 12.96 -1.50
N GLY A 187 7.26 12.38 -1.38
CA GLY A 187 8.39 12.95 -0.63
C GLY A 187 8.62 12.36 0.76
N MET A 188 7.80 11.39 1.20
CA MET A 188 8.02 10.71 2.46
C MET A 188 9.23 9.77 2.39
N ASN A 189 9.96 9.65 3.50
CA ASN A 189 10.93 8.58 3.65
C ASN A 189 10.21 7.26 3.99
N ILE A 190 10.87 6.14 3.72
CA ILE A 190 10.44 4.86 4.31
C ILE A 190 10.99 4.78 5.74
N ASN A 191 10.14 4.46 6.70
CA ASN A 191 10.57 4.23 8.07
C ASN A 191 11.47 2.99 8.12
N ASN A 192 12.67 3.17 8.65
CA ASN A 192 13.70 2.13 8.80
C ASN A 192 13.81 1.60 10.23
N TRP A 193 12.75 1.76 11.02
CA TRP A 193 12.74 1.40 12.42
C TRP A 193 13.07 -0.10 12.66
N LYS A 194 13.54 -0.41 13.88
CA LYS A 194 13.93 -1.78 14.32
C LYS A 194 12.85 -2.85 14.10
N GLN A 195 11.58 -2.45 13.99
CA GLN A 195 10.45 -3.33 13.69
C GLN A 195 10.22 -3.55 12.19
N CYS A 196 10.96 -2.84 11.34
CA CYS A 196 10.95 -3.05 9.89
C CYS A 196 12.29 -3.63 9.43
N PRO A 197 12.56 -4.92 9.70
CA PRO A 197 13.90 -5.52 9.62
C PRO A 197 14.52 -5.44 8.22
N ASN A 198 13.75 -5.17 7.18
CA ASN A 198 14.23 -5.13 5.80
C ASN A 198 14.19 -3.73 5.18
N GLY A 199 13.89 -2.69 5.97
CA GLY A 199 13.76 -1.32 5.45
C GLY A 199 12.66 -1.15 4.39
N THR A 200 11.68 -2.05 4.38
CA THR A 200 10.59 -2.04 3.38
C THR A 200 9.43 -1.12 3.78
N GLY A 201 9.38 -0.69 5.04
CA GLY A 201 8.23 0.03 5.60
C GLY A 201 7.01 -0.86 5.86
N ILE A 202 7.06 -2.14 5.54
CA ILE A 202 5.99 -3.11 5.83
C ILE A 202 6.26 -3.76 7.18
N VAL A 203 5.31 -3.63 8.11
CA VAL A 203 5.47 -4.07 9.51
C VAL A 203 4.36 -5.04 9.89
N THR A 204 4.72 -6.13 10.56
CA THR A 204 3.79 -6.99 11.29
C THR A 204 4.13 -6.95 12.77
N LYS A 205 3.13 -7.12 13.63
CA LYS A 205 3.36 -7.22 15.07
C LYS A 205 2.43 -8.27 15.67
N ASP A 206 3.03 -9.25 16.33
CA ASP A 206 2.31 -10.32 17.01
C ASP A 206 1.91 -9.90 18.42
N SER A 207 0.73 -10.34 18.86
CA SER A 207 0.33 -10.31 20.26
C SER A 207 1.14 -11.33 21.06
N THR A 208 1.58 -10.94 22.24
CA THR A 208 2.28 -11.83 23.17
C THR A 208 1.35 -12.68 24.04
N SER A 209 0.03 -12.40 24.02
CA SER A 209 -0.93 -13.01 24.95
C SER A 209 -2.20 -13.56 24.28
N ALA A 210 -2.52 -13.13 23.05
CA ALA A 210 -3.76 -13.52 22.37
C ALA A 210 -3.45 -14.40 21.16
N THR A 211 -4.29 -15.43 20.96
CA THR A 211 -4.16 -16.39 19.85
C THR A 211 -5.40 -16.40 18.95
N TYR A 212 -5.20 -16.79 17.69
CA TYR A 212 -6.25 -17.13 16.75
C TYR A 212 -6.84 -18.52 17.05
N PRO A 213 -7.98 -18.93 16.42
CA PRO A 213 -8.57 -20.24 16.67
C PRO A 213 -7.68 -21.44 16.36
N ASP A 214 -6.68 -21.28 15.50
CA ASP A 214 -5.68 -22.30 15.16
C ASP A 214 -4.50 -22.35 16.15
N GLY A 215 -4.54 -21.55 17.23
CA GLY A 215 -3.50 -21.47 18.25
C GLY A 215 -2.32 -20.54 17.90
N SER A 216 -2.25 -20.00 16.70
CA SER A 216 -1.21 -19.07 16.30
C SER A 216 -1.39 -17.67 16.93
N ALA A 217 -0.29 -16.92 17.09
CA ALA A 217 -0.32 -15.58 17.66
C ALA A 217 -1.21 -14.64 16.84
N LYS A 218 -2.13 -13.91 17.51
CA LYS A 218 -2.92 -12.86 16.86
C LYS A 218 -2.05 -11.69 16.47
N ASP A 219 -2.54 -10.92 15.50
CA ASP A 219 -2.02 -9.58 15.28
C ASP A 219 -2.22 -8.72 16.54
N TYR A 220 -1.21 -7.94 16.88
CA TYR A 220 -1.22 -7.06 18.06
C TYR A 220 -2.32 -6.00 17.98
N TYR A 221 -2.47 -5.35 16.83
CA TYR A 221 -3.42 -4.27 16.63
C TYR A 221 -4.84 -4.80 16.50
N ALA A 222 -5.74 -4.32 17.37
CA ALA A 222 -7.11 -4.79 17.45
C ALA A 222 -7.88 -4.64 16.14
N LEU A 223 -7.70 -3.53 15.42
CA LEU A 223 -8.33 -3.29 14.13
C LEU A 223 -7.94 -4.35 13.11
N ILE A 224 -6.65 -4.71 13.04
CA ILE A 224 -6.14 -5.74 12.13
C ILE A 224 -6.66 -7.13 12.51
N ASN A 225 -6.50 -7.54 13.78
CA ASN A 225 -6.89 -8.88 14.20
C ASN A 225 -8.40 -9.13 14.11
N GLN A 226 -9.23 -8.12 14.40
CA GLN A 226 -10.68 -8.22 14.28
C GLN A 226 -11.13 -8.27 12.81
N SER A 227 -10.57 -7.45 11.92
CA SER A 227 -10.86 -7.48 10.49
C SER A 227 -10.46 -8.81 9.86
N LYS A 228 -9.27 -9.32 10.18
CA LYS A 228 -8.79 -10.63 9.75
C LYS A 228 -9.66 -11.78 10.26
N SER A 229 -10.10 -11.70 11.51
CA SER A 229 -11.05 -12.67 12.06
C SER A 229 -12.39 -12.61 11.31
N ALA A 230 -12.85 -11.42 10.96
CA ALA A 230 -14.08 -11.19 10.19
C ALA A 230 -13.94 -11.58 8.71
N GLY A 231 -12.74 -11.79 8.19
CA GLY A 231 -12.49 -12.34 6.85
C GLY A 231 -12.19 -11.31 5.77
N PHE A 232 -11.77 -10.10 6.12
CA PHE A 232 -11.32 -9.08 5.18
C PHE A 232 -10.02 -8.42 5.65
N THR A 233 -9.31 -7.80 4.69
CA THR A 233 -8.02 -7.17 4.93
C THR A 233 -8.20 -5.81 5.61
N ALA A 234 -7.35 -5.54 6.63
CA ALA A 234 -7.13 -4.20 7.16
C ALA A 234 -5.64 -3.90 7.20
N VAL A 235 -5.31 -2.65 6.93
CA VAL A 235 -3.94 -2.11 7.08
C VAL A 235 -4.01 -0.81 7.85
N ILE A 236 -2.91 -0.46 8.57
CA ILE A 236 -2.75 0.82 9.23
C ILE A 236 -1.58 1.53 8.55
N VAL A 237 -1.85 2.71 8.00
CA VAL A 237 -0.84 3.57 7.36
C VAL A 237 -0.39 4.60 8.39
N GLU A 238 0.87 4.58 8.74
CA GLU A 238 1.54 5.61 9.53
C GLU A 238 2.30 6.53 8.57
N HIS A 239 1.79 7.74 8.35
CA HIS A 239 2.33 8.63 7.32
C HIS A 239 3.70 9.19 7.69
N GLY A 240 3.90 9.52 8.95
CA GLY A 240 5.16 10.06 9.46
C GLY A 240 5.12 10.25 10.96
N PHE A 241 6.24 10.70 11.53
CA PHE A 241 6.35 10.94 12.97
C PHE A 241 6.05 12.39 13.30
N CYS A 242 5.03 12.64 14.11
CA CYS A 242 4.73 14.00 14.59
C CYS A 242 5.85 14.58 15.47
N THR A 243 6.65 13.72 16.11
CA THR A 243 7.82 14.10 16.91
C THR A 243 9.06 14.42 16.07
N ASN A 244 9.09 14.06 14.79
CA ASN A 244 10.18 14.41 13.86
C ASN A 244 9.86 15.73 13.16
N ASP A 245 10.75 16.72 13.29
CA ASP A 245 10.53 18.04 12.69
C ASP A 245 10.46 18.01 11.16
N SER A 246 11.23 17.13 10.51
CA SER A 246 11.20 17.01 9.05
C SER A 246 9.85 16.47 8.58
N ASP A 247 9.36 15.39 9.18
CA ASP A 247 8.06 14.82 8.84
C ASP A 247 6.94 15.82 9.13
N ARG A 248 6.95 16.39 10.35
CA ARG A 248 5.91 17.29 10.81
C ARG A 248 5.83 18.56 9.98
N LEU A 249 6.93 19.29 9.81
CA LEU A 249 6.92 20.59 9.13
C LEU A 249 6.75 20.49 7.61
N ASN A 250 7.29 19.44 7.00
CA ASN A 250 7.23 19.28 5.56
C ASN A 250 5.99 18.55 5.05
N HIS A 251 5.30 17.76 5.92
CA HIS A 251 4.23 16.86 5.47
C HIS A 251 2.96 16.87 6.32
N LEU A 252 3.00 17.37 7.57
CA LEU A 252 1.93 17.17 8.54
C LEU A 252 1.39 18.48 9.17
N THR A 253 1.56 19.62 8.51
CA THR A 253 1.23 20.93 9.13
C THR A 253 0.09 21.66 8.39
N THR A 254 -0.05 21.47 7.08
CA THR A 254 -1.00 22.25 6.27
C THR A 254 -2.03 21.38 5.55
N PRO A 255 -3.21 21.95 5.22
CA PRO A 255 -4.21 21.22 4.43
C PRO A 255 -3.68 20.69 3.08
N GLU A 256 -2.77 21.42 2.43
CA GLU A 256 -2.15 21.02 1.17
C GLU A 256 -1.28 19.77 1.34
N GLN A 257 -0.54 19.71 2.46
CA GLN A 257 0.26 18.53 2.82
C GLN A 257 -0.63 17.32 3.10
N TYR A 258 -1.71 17.49 3.84
CA TYR A 258 -2.71 16.41 4.05
C TYR A 258 -3.36 15.95 2.75
N ALA A 259 -3.64 16.89 1.83
CA ALA A 259 -4.17 16.55 0.52
C ALA A 259 -3.18 15.74 -0.32
N GLN A 260 -1.88 16.08 -0.25
CA GLN A 260 -0.82 15.33 -0.93
C GLN A 260 -0.71 13.89 -0.40
N LEU A 261 -0.74 13.69 0.92
CA LEU A 261 -0.72 12.36 1.53
C LEU A 261 -1.98 11.56 1.19
N GLY A 262 -3.16 12.16 1.31
CA GLY A 262 -4.42 11.49 0.96
C GLY A 262 -4.50 11.11 -0.51
N ALA A 263 -3.97 11.94 -1.41
CA ALA A 263 -3.87 11.61 -2.84
C ALA A 263 -2.90 10.44 -3.08
N ALA A 264 -1.78 10.39 -2.37
CA ALA A 264 -0.83 9.28 -2.45
C ALA A 264 -1.47 7.96 -2.00
N ASP A 265 -2.20 7.95 -0.89
CA ASP A 265 -2.94 6.78 -0.42
C ASP A 265 -3.95 6.31 -1.48
N ALA A 266 -4.73 7.23 -2.03
CA ALA A 266 -5.74 6.93 -3.05
C ALA A 266 -5.13 6.30 -4.30
N VAL A 267 -4.03 6.86 -4.81
CA VAL A 267 -3.31 6.32 -5.97
C VAL A 267 -2.73 4.95 -5.64
N GLY A 268 -2.18 4.75 -4.44
CA GLY A 268 -1.68 3.46 -3.98
C GLY A 268 -2.77 2.40 -3.95
N ILE A 269 -3.93 2.71 -3.38
CA ILE A 269 -5.10 1.83 -3.35
C ILE A 269 -5.60 1.54 -4.77
N ALA A 270 -5.73 2.57 -5.62
CA ALA A 270 -6.20 2.42 -6.99
C ALA A 270 -5.27 1.54 -7.83
N ASN A 271 -3.97 1.72 -7.70
CA ASN A 271 -2.96 0.90 -8.38
C ASN A 271 -3.03 -0.56 -7.96
N TYR A 272 -3.17 -0.82 -6.66
CA TYR A 272 -3.28 -2.18 -6.14
C TYR A 272 -4.50 -2.91 -6.73
N TYR A 273 -5.65 -2.27 -6.79
CA TYR A 273 -6.87 -2.86 -7.35
C TYR A 273 -6.99 -2.73 -8.87
N GLY A 274 -6.03 -2.10 -9.54
CA GLY A 274 -6.05 -1.89 -11.00
C GLY A 274 -7.20 -0.99 -11.46
N LEU A 275 -7.64 -0.04 -10.63
CA LEU A 275 -8.70 0.90 -10.94
C LEU A 275 -8.28 1.89 -12.04
N LYS A 276 -9.24 2.41 -12.79
CA LYS A 276 -9.00 3.39 -13.85
C LYS A 276 -9.77 4.67 -13.55
N LEU A 277 -9.19 5.80 -13.89
CA LEU A 277 -9.89 7.09 -13.81
C LEU A 277 -11.15 7.07 -14.69
N LYS A 278 -12.19 7.75 -14.22
CA LYS A 278 -13.45 7.95 -14.94
C LYS A 278 -13.25 8.81 -16.17
#